data_aa231360c64d56075295dee5fa4c8bac
#
_entry.id   aa231360c64d56075295dee5fa4c8bac
#
_cell.length_a   1.000
_cell.length_b   1.000
_cell.length_c   1.000
_cell.angle_alpha   90.00
_cell.angle_beta   90.00
_cell.angle_gamma   90.00
#
_symmetry.space_group_name_H-M   'P 1'
#
loop_
_entity.id
_entity.type
_entity.pdbx_description
1 polymer ?
#
loop_
_entity_poly.entity_id
_entity_poly.type
_entity_poly.pdbx_seq_one_letter_code
_entity_poly.pdbx_strand_id
1 'polypeptide(L)' 'MKVAEIRDLGVDELQQRVKEWDDQLFRLRIQKSMGQVEAAQKLKTMRRDLARVKTVLREKESA' A
#
# COMPACT_ATOMS: atom_id res chain seq x y z
N MET A 1 0.84 -2.06 -8.67
CA MET A 1 1.92 -3.06 -8.61
C MET A 1 1.41 -4.44 -9.00
N LYS A 2 2.22 -5.17 -9.74
CA LYS A 2 1.89 -6.55 -10.08
C LYS A 2 2.30 -7.47 -8.93
N VAL A 3 1.52 -8.52 -8.69
CA VAL A 3 1.78 -9.47 -7.62
C VAL A 3 3.17 -10.12 -7.76
N ALA A 4 3.59 -10.41 -8.99
CA ALA A 4 4.91 -10.99 -9.24
C ALA A 4 6.04 -10.09 -8.75
N GLU A 5 5.93 -8.79 -8.98
CA GLU A 5 6.92 -7.81 -8.50
C GLU A 5 6.96 -7.75 -6.98
N ILE A 6 5.80 -7.82 -6.35
CA ILE A 6 5.69 -7.82 -4.89
C ILE A 6 6.35 -9.07 -4.30
N ARG A 7 6.16 -10.22 -4.93
CA ARG A 7 6.72 -11.48 -4.45
C ARG A 7 8.24 -11.56 -4.57
N ASP A 8 8.83 -10.79 -5.49
CA ASP A 8 10.28 -10.73 -5.64
C ASP A 8 10.96 -9.91 -4.55
N LEU A 9 10.21 -9.12 -3.80
CA LEU A 9 10.76 -8.28 -2.73
C LEU A 9 10.97 -9.11 -1.45
N GLY A 10 12.02 -8.76 -0.70
CA GLY A 10 12.26 -9.38 0.61
C GLY A 10 11.28 -8.87 1.67
N VAL A 11 11.21 -9.62 2.78
CA VAL A 11 10.31 -9.26 3.90
C VAL A 11 10.60 -7.86 4.41
N ASP A 12 11.87 -7.50 4.60
CA ASP A 12 12.26 -6.19 5.10
C ASP A 12 11.83 -5.06 4.16
N GLU A 13 11.98 -5.26 2.85
CA GLU A 13 11.55 -4.31 1.85
C GLU A 13 10.04 -4.12 1.85
N LEU A 14 9.30 -5.23 1.98
CA LEU A 14 7.84 -5.19 2.04
C LEU A 14 7.35 -4.44 3.28
N GLN A 15 7.97 -4.68 4.43
CA GLN A 15 7.63 -3.97 5.66
C GLN A 15 7.86 -2.47 5.53
N GLN A 16 8.96 -2.09 4.91
CA GLN A 16 9.27 -0.67 4.68
C GLN A 16 8.27 -0.03 3.73
N ARG A 17 7.88 -0.72 2.66
CA ARG A 17 6.87 -0.22 1.72
C ARG A 17 5.51 -0.05 2.39
N VAL A 18 5.14 -0.98 3.27
CA VAL A 18 3.89 -0.87 4.03
C VAL A 18 3.88 0.41 4.86
N LYS A 19 4.97 0.71 5.56
CA LYS A 19 5.07 1.92 6.36
C LYS A 19 4.97 3.18 5.51
N GLU A 20 5.70 3.22 4.39
CA GLU A 20 5.67 4.37 3.47
C GLU A 20 4.27 4.60 2.91
N TRP A 21 3.58 3.52 2.53
CA TRP A 21 2.24 3.60 1.96
C TRP A 21 1.18 3.97 3.00
N ASP A 22 1.33 3.51 4.24
CA ASP A 22 0.45 3.95 5.32
C ASP A 22 0.54 5.46 5.53
N ASP A 23 1.75 6.03 5.49
CA ASP A 23 1.95 7.48 5.58
C ASP A 23 1.31 8.20 4.39
N GLN A 24 1.48 7.69 3.17
CA GLN A 24 0.88 8.27 1.98
C GLN A 24 -0.64 8.20 2.03
N LEU A 25 -1.20 7.09 2.49
CA LEU A 25 -2.63 6.93 2.67
C LEU A 25 -3.19 7.96 3.65
N PHE A 26 -2.49 8.18 4.74
CA PHE A 26 -2.88 9.19 5.73
C PHE A 26 -2.94 10.59 5.10
N ARG A 27 -1.93 10.95 4.32
CA ARG A 27 -1.90 12.23 3.61
C ARG A 27 -3.03 12.36 2.60
N LEU A 28 -3.30 11.28 1.85
CA LEU A 28 -4.39 11.27 0.87
C LEU A 28 -5.76 11.40 1.55
N ARG A 29 -5.94 10.81 2.73
CA ARG A 29 -7.18 10.95 3.49
C ARG A 29 -7.41 12.40 3.90
N ILE A 30 -6.35 13.09 4.30
CA ILE A 30 -6.44 14.51 4.62
C ILE A 30 -6.83 15.33 3.38
N GLN A 31 -6.18 15.06 2.23
CA GLN A 31 -6.49 15.74 0.98
C GLN A 31 -7.93 15.48 0.54
N LYS A 32 -8.41 14.26 0.72
CA LYS A 32 -9.80 13.92 0.40
C LYS A 32 -10.77 14.73 1.25
N SER A 33 -10.49 14.90 2.54
CA SER A 33 -11.34 15.67 3.45
C SER A 33 -11.36 17.15 3.09
N MET A 34 -10.34 17.61 2.36
CA MET A 34 -10.28 18.99 1.84
C MET A 34 -11.00 19.16 0.49
N GLY A 35 -11.69 18.14 0.02
CA GLY A 35 -12.50 18.21 -1.19
C GLY A 35 -11.78 17.90 -2.50
N GLN A 36 -10.56 17.34 -2.45
CA GLN A 36 -9.82 16.98 -3.66
C GLN A 36 -10.31 15.64 -4.19
N VAL A 37 -10.99 15.66 -5.34
CA VAL A 37 -11.60 14.47 -5.94
C VAL A 37 -10.54 13.44 -6.38
N GLU A 38 -9.43 13.91 -6.91
CA GLU A 38 -8.35 13.02 -7.38
C GLU A 38 -7.76 12.18 -6.23
N ALA A 39 -7.73 12.75 -5.02
CA ALA A 39 -7.23 12.05 -3.86
C ALA A 39 -8.07 10.82 -3.53
N ALA A 40 -9.38 10.86 -3.76
CA ALA A 40 -10.27 9.73 -3.51
C ALA A 40 -9.94 8.54 -4.40
N GLN A 41 -9.64 8.79 -5.69
CA GLN A 41 -9.27 7.73 -6.63
C GLN A 41 -7.90 7.14 -6.31
N LYS A 42 -6.93 7.99 -6.00
CA LYS A 42 -5.59 7.54 -5.60
C LYS A 42 -5.66 6.71 -4.31
N LEU A 43 -6.46 7.14 -3.36
CA LEU A 43 -6.65 6.42 -2.10
C LEU A 43 -7.18 5.01 -2.35
N LYS A 44 -8.19 4.87 -3.22
CA LYS A 44 -8.78 3.59 -3.56
C LYS A 44 -7.77 2.64 -4.19
N THR A 45 -6.99 3.14 -5.16
CA THR A 45 -5.96 2.35 -5.84
C THR A 45 -4.86 1.93 -4.87
N MET A 46 -4.37 2.85 -4.04
CA MET A 46 -3.31 2.57 -3.08
C MET A 46 -3.74 1.58 -2.00
N ARG A 47 -4.98 1.68 -1.54
CA ARG A 47 -5.52 0.73 -0.56
C ARG A 47 -5.54 -0.69 -1.13
N ARG A 48 -5.90 -0.82 -2.41
CA ARG A 48 -5.92 -2.11 -3.10
C ARG A 48 -4.50 -2.69 -3.21
N ASP A 49 -3.55 -1.86 -3.65
CA ASP A 49 -2.15 -2.28 -3.78
C ASP A 49 -1.54 -2.62 -2.42
N LEU A 50 -1.84 -1.83 -1.41
CA LEU A 50 -1.36 -2.09 -0.05
C LEU A 50 -1.89 -3.42 0.50
N ALA A 51 -3.17 -3.73 0.21
CA ALA A 51 -3.75 -5.01 0.61
C ALA A 51 -3.00 -6.19 -0.02
N ARG A 52 -2.61 -6.05 -1.29
CA ARG A 52 -1.81 -7.08 -1.98
C ARG A 52 -0.44 -7.24 -1.34
N VAL A 53 0.23 -6.14 -1.03
CA VAL A 53 1.54 -6.17 -0.39
C VAL A 53 1.44 -6.83 1.00
N LYS A 54 0.44 -6.47 1.77
CA LYS A 54 0.22 -7.07 3.10
C LYS A 54 -0.06 -8.57 3.01
N THR A 55 -0.82 -9.00 2.00
CA THR A 55 -1.11 -10.42 1.77
C THR A 55 0.17 -11.20 1.48
N VAL A 56 1.00 -10.70 0.57
CA VAL A 56 2.27 -11.35 0.23
C VAL A 56 3.22 -11.37 1.43
N LEU A 57 3.29 -10.26 2.17
CA LEU A 57 4.12 -10.18 3.37
C LEU A 57 3.70 -11.22 4.40
N ARG A 58 2.40 -11.37 4.61
CA ARG A 58 1.84 -12.35 5.53
C ARG A 58 2.19 -13.77 5.11
N GLU A 59 2.09 -14.06 3.81
CA GLU A 59 2.48 -15.36 3.26
C GLU A 59 3.95 -15.67 3.55
N LYS A 60 4.84 -14.69 3.35
CA LYS A 60 6.27 -14.85 3.58
C LYS A 60 6.61 -15.01 5.04
N GLU A 61 5.92 -14.32 5.92
CA GLU A 61 6.13 -14.43 7.37
C GLU A 61 5.63 -15.77 7.93
N SER A 62 4.63 -16.36 7.28
CA SER A 62 4.05 -17.63 7.69
C SER A 62 4.81 -18.84 7.17
N ALA A 63 5.63 -18.65 6.18
CA ALA A 63 6.35 -19.76 5.50
C ALA A 63 7.53 -20.28 6.32
#